data_b944867de42ee8ebeaa01ccc930dce1c
#
_entry.id   b944867de42ee8ebeaa01ccc930dce1c
#
_cell.length_a   1.000
_cell.length_b   1.000
_cell.length_c   1.000
_cell.angle_alpha   90.00
_cell.angle_beta   90.00
_cell.angle_gamma   90.00
#
_symmetry.space_group_name_H-M   'P 1'
#
loop_
_entity.id
_entity.type
_entity.pdbx_description
1 polymer ?
#
loop_
_entity_poly.entity_id
_entity_poly.type
_entity_poly.pdbx_seq_one_letter_code
_entity_poly.pdbx_strand_id
1 'polypeptide(L)'
;MGVIRTIKRAVIKRLKLIYKHYRYKIYFPKLYRQCCKDNPVQENKILFLEMRFDKLSNSMEYMYHVMEESGKYELATAHLHFNFSRGREFTENVKHMIEELATSRCVILDEASIVLSCLPLRKETMAINLWHGCGAFKKFGR
;
A
#
# COMPACT_ATOMS: atom_id res chain seq x y z
N MET A 1 -17.66 -18.96 -34.19
CA MET A 1 -17.67 -18.72 -32.71
C MET A 1 -16.42 -18.09 -32.12
N GLY A 2 -15.22 -18.15 -32.74
CA GLY A 2 -13.97 -17.62 -32.21
C GLY A 2 -13.86 -16.09 -32.10
N VAL A 3 -14.27 -15.37 -33.14
CA VAL A 3 -14.08 -13.89 -33.25
C VAL A 3 -14.84 -13.12 -32.15
N ILE A 4 -16.09 -13.45 -31.92
CA ILE A 4 -16.92 -12.80 -30.89
C ILE A 4 -16.30 -12.96 -29.49
N ARG A 5 -15.74 -14.15 -29.19
CA ARG A 5 -15.10 -14.45 -27.91
C ARG A 5 -13.80 -13.63 -27.75
N THR A 6 -13.05 -13.44 -28.81
CA THR A 6 -11.85 -12.63 -28.83
C THR A 6 -12.15 -11.15 -28.60
N ILE A 7 -13.16 -10.61 -29.29
CA ILE A 7 -13.62 -9.21 -29.11
C ILE A 7 -14.09 -8.98 -27.69
N LYS A 8 -14.94 -9.87 -27.13
CA LYS A 8 -15.38 -9.77 -25.72
C LYS A 8 -14.21 -9.75 -24.75
N ARG A 9 -13.21 -10.61 -24.93
CA ARG A 9 -12.00 -10.63 -24.09
C ARG A 9 -11.20 -9.32 -24.20
N ALA A 10 -11.02 -8.77 -25.39
CA ALA A 10 -10.33 -7.51 -25.61
C ALA A 10 -11.05 -6.33 -24.92
N VAL A 11 -12.38 -6.23 -25.06
CA VAL A 11 -13.20 -5.21 -24.41
C VAL A 11 -13.10 -5.31 -22.89
N ILE A 12 -13.26 -6.52 -22.33
CA ILE A 12 -13.15 -6.72 -20.88
C ILE A 12 -11.75 -6.33 -20.37
N LYS A 13 -10.69 -6.70 -21.10
CA LYS A 13 -9.31 -6.32 -20.75
C LYS A 13 -9.15 -4.80 -20.71
N ARG A 14 -9.70 -4.10 -21.71
CA ARG A 14 -9.62 -2.62 -21.79
C ARG A 14 -10.40 -1.96 -20.66
N LEU A 15 -11.60 -2.43 -20.35
CA LEU A 15 -12.39 -1.94 -19.22
C LEU A 15 -11.67 -2.13 -17.89
N LYS A 16 -11.03 -3.29 -17.67
CA LYS A 16 -10.22 -3.55 -16.47
C LYS A 16 -9.03 -2.58 -16.36
N LEU A 17 -8.39 -2.25 -17.47
CA LEU A 17 -7.29 -1.27 -17.48
C LEU A 17 -7.78 0.14 -17.14
N ILE A 18 -8.90 0.58 -17.71
CA ILE A 18 -9.52 1.86 -17.41
C ILE A 18 -9.90 1.93 -15.93
N TYR A 19 -10.55 0.88 -15.41
CA TYR A 19 -10.93 0.80 -13.99
C TYR A 19 -9.70 0.83 -13.07
N LYS A 20 -8.62 0.10 -13.42
CA LYS A 20 -7.36 0.13 -12.68
C LYS A 20 -6.78 1.54 -12.69
N HIS A 21 -6.70 2.17 -13.87
CA HIS A 21 -6.21 3.54 -14.00
C HIS A 21 -7.00 4.51 -13.13
N TYR A 22 -8.32 4.47 -13.20
CA TYR A 22 -9.20 5.31 -12.37
C TYR A 22 -8.90 5.13 -10.88
N ARG A 23 -8.83 3.87 -10.39
CA ARG A 23 -8.59 3.59 -8.97
C ARG A 23 -7.25 4.16 -8.49
N TYR A 24 -6.18 3.90 -9.21
CA TYR A 24 -4.82 4.23 -8.77
C TYR A 24 -4.43 5.69 -9.05
N LYS A 25 -4.96 6.29 -10.10
CA LYS A 25 -4.59 7.67 -10.48
C LYS A 25 -5.57 8.74 -10.02
N ILE A 26 -6.81 8.37 -9.73
CA ILE A 26 -7.87 9.33 -9.37
C ILE A 26 -8.45 9.03 -7.99
N TYR A 27 -9.03 7.85 -7.80
CA TYR A 27 -9.81 7.52 -6.60
C TYR A 27 -8.97 7.48 -5.32
N PHE A 28 -7.91 6.65 -5.27
CA PHE A 28 -7.05 6.55 -4.09
C PHE A 28 -6.30 7.84 -3.77
N PRO A 29 -5.69 8.56 -4.74
CA PRO A 29 -5.09 9.86 -4.46
C PRO A 29 -6.08 10.91 -3.94
N LYS A 30 -7.33 10.91 -4.44
CA LYS A 30 -8.38 11.82 -3.95
C LYS A 30 -8.75 11.48 -2.51
N LEU A 31 -8.95 10.20 -2.20
CA LEU A 31 -9.26 9.72 -0.85
C LEU A 31 -8.15 10.11 0.14
N TYR A 32 -6.89 9.85 -0.22
CA TYR A 32 -5.74 10.23 0.61
C TYR A 32 -5.71 11.74 0.91
N ARG A 33 -5.87 12.59 -0.12
CA ARG A 33 -5.92 14.03 0.08
C ARG A 33 -7.07 14.45 1.00
N GLN A 34 -8.21 13.78 0.92
CA GLN A 34 -9.35 14.04 1.81
C GLN A 34 -9.01 13.68 3.24
N CYS A 35 -8.53 12.46 3.50
CA CYS A 35 -8.09 12.05 4.84
C CYS A 35 -7.03 13.00 5.41
N CYS A 36 -6.13 13.49 4.56
CA CYS A 36 -5.11 14.45 4.98
C CYS A 36 -5.66 15.82 5.40
N LYS A 37 -6.76 16.29 4.82
CA LYS A 37 -7.34 17.59 5.19
C LYS A 37 -7.90 17.61 6.60
N ASP A 38 -8.48 16.49 7.00
CA ASP A 38 -9.23 16.38 8.25
C ASP A 38 -8.31 15.96 9.42
N ASN A 39 -7.09 15.48 9.12
CA ASN A 39 -6.20 14.89 10.12
C ASN A 39 -4.76 15.40 9.95
N PRO A 40 -4.15 15.98 11.00
CA PRO A 40 -2.72 16.34 11.00
C PRO A 40 -1.85 15.08 11.10
N VAL A 41 -0.58 15.20 10.71
CA VAL A 41 0.42 14.16 10.95
C VAL A 41 0.75 14.11 12.44
N GLN A 42 0.79 12.91 12.99
CA GLN A 42 1.21 12.63 14.35
C GLN A 42 2.70 12.25 14.33
N GLU A 43 3.53 13.01 15.03
CA GLU A 43 5.00 12.90 14.99
C GLU A 43 5.54 11.53 15.46
N ASN A 44 4.79 10.85 16.32
CA ASN A 44 5.15 9.55 16.87
C ASN A 44 4.45 8.36 16.20
N LYS A 45 3.61 8.59 15.18
CA LYS A 45 2.86 7.51 14.53
C LYS A 45 3.63 6.86 13.39
N ILE A 46 3.71 5.52 13.42
CA ILE A 46 4.38 4.70 12.44
C ILE A 46 3.41 3.65 11.90
N LEU A 47 3.28 3.59 10.58
CA LEU A 47 2.50 2.57 9.89
C LEU A 47 3.42 1.47 9.35
N PHE A 48 3.17 0.22 9.72
CA PHE A 48 3.77 -0.96 9.11
C PHE A 48 2.86 -1.50 8.01
N LEU A 49 3.34 -1.48 6.78
CA LEU A 49 2.59 -1.89 5.59
C LEU A 49 3.08 -3.23 5.06
N GLU A 50 2.30 -4.28 5.29
CA GLU A 50 2.57 -5.63 4.80
C GLU A 50 1.88 -5.87 3.45
N MET A 51 2.64 -6.44 2.48
CA MET A 51 2.17 -6.61 1.10
C MET A 51 1.82 -8.06 0.73
N ARG A 52 2.26 -9.05 1.51
CA ARG A 52 2.15 -10.48 1.16
C ARG A 52 1.30 -11.31 2.12
N PHE A 53 1.36 -10.98 3.41
CA PHE A 53 0.84 -11.83 4.48
C PHE A 53 -0.25 -11.13 5.28
N ASP A 54 -1.03 -11.92 6.01
CA ASP A 54 -2.03 -11.42 6.96
C ASP A 54 -1.40 -10.95 8.29
N LYS A 55 -0.11 -11.19 8.45
CA LYS A 55 0.70 -10.77 9.60
C LYS A 55 2.00 -10.15 9.11
N LEU A 56 2.63 -9.35 9.93
CA LEU A 56 3.92 -8.75 9.61
C LEU A 56 4.96 -9.82 9.26
N SER A 57 5.81 -9.55 8.27
CA SER A 57 6.98 -10.38 7.97
C SER A 57 7.95 -10.37 9.16
N ASN A 58 8.75 -11.42 9.30
CA ASN A 58 9.66 -11.58 10.45
C ASN A 58 10.53 -10.34 10.72
N SER A 59 10.99 -9.68 9.66
CA SER A 59 11.83 -8.47 9.78
C SER A 59 11.03 -7.29 10.35
N MET A 60 9.80 -7.12 9.89
CA MET A 60 8.91 -6.06 10.38
C MET A 60 8.36 -6.38 11.77
N GLU A 61 8.04 -7.66 12.05
CA GLU A 61 7.54 -8.10 13.35
C GLU A 61 8.53 -7.82 14.47
N TYR A 62 9.81 -8.15 14.25
CA TYR A 62 10.87 -7.84 15.24
C TYR A 62 10.99 -6.35 15.50
N MET A 63 11.01 -5.54 14.44
CA MET A 63 11.08 -4.07 14.56
C MET A 63 9.84 -3.51 15.26
N TYR A 64 8.66 -4.02 14.93
CA TYR A 64 7.40 -3.64 15.55
C TYR A 64 7.45 -3.86 17.07
N HIS A 65 7.87 -5.05 17.53
CA HIS A 65 7.95 -5.35 18.96
C HIS A 65 8.97 -4.48 19.70
N VAL A 66 10.14 -4.23 19.12
CA VAL A 66 11.14 -3.33 19.73
C VAL A 66 10.59 -1.91 19.89
N MET A 67 9.85 -1.42 18.91
CA MET A 67 9.22 -0.09 18.98
C MET A 67 8.06 -0.06 19.96
N GLU A 68 7.24 -1.11 20.01
CA GLU A 68 6.14 -1.28 20.94
C GLU A 68 6.64 -1.29 22.40
N GLU A 69 7.65 -2.07 22.72
CA GLU A 69 8.29 -2.13 24.05
C GLU A 69 8.87 -0.79 24.48
N SER A 70 9.31 0.04 23.53
CA SER A 70 9.84 1.38 23.84
C SER A 70 8.78 2.32 24.40
N GLY A 71 7.49 2.09 24.11
CA GLY A 71 6.37 2.94 24.49
C GLY A 71 6.38 4.36 23.90
N LYS A 72 7.27 4.63 22.94
CA LYS A 72 7.48 5.98 22.37
C LYS A 72 6.61 6.25 21.13
N TYR A 73 6.11 5.21 20.48
CA TYR A 73 5.46 5.30 19.19
C TYR A 73 4.02 4.79 19.24
N GLU A 74 3.16 5.42 18.47
CA GLU A 74 1.86 4.89 18.11
C GLU A 74 2.02 4.02 16.86
N LEU A 75 1.79 2.72 16.98
CA LEU A 75 2.02 1.75 15.91
C LEU A 75 0.70 1.33 15.27
N ALA A 76 0.63 1.45 13.96
CA ALA A 76 -0.46 0.96 13.14
C ALA A 76 0.03 -0.11 12.15
N THR A 77 -0.85 -1.01 11.75
CA THR A 77 -0.56 -2.03 10.73
C THR A 77 -1.61 -1.99 9.63
N ALA A 78 -1.18 -2.22 8.39
CA ALA A 78 -2.07 -2.42 7.26
C ALA A 78 -1.56 -3.56 6.38
N HIS A 79 -2.49 -4.37 5.86
CA HIS A 79 -2.18 -5.56 5.07
C HIS A 79 -2.82 -5.45 3.69
N LEU A 80 -1.99 -5.44 2.63
CA LEU A 80 -2.44 -5.34 1.25
C LEU A 80 -2.05 -6.59 0.47
N HIS A 81 -2.73 -7.70 0.67
CA HIS A 81 -2.48 -8.95 -0.05
C HIS A 81 -2.34 -8.74 -1.55
N PHE A 82 -1.13 -8.83 -2.08
CA PHE A 82 -0.84 -8.60 -3.49
C PHE A 82 -1.52 -9.62 -4.40
N ASN A 83 -1.65 -10.87 -3.97
CA ASN A 83 -2.27 -11.95 -4.74
C ASN A 83 -3.81 -11.89 -4.74
N PHE A 84 -4.41 -11.20 -3.80
CA PHE A 84 -5.86 -11.03 -3.67
C PHE A 84 -6.34 -9.63 -4.07
N SER A 85 -5.56 -8.90 -4.86
CA SER A 85 -5.80 -7.51 -5.26
C SER A 85 -7.09 -7.28 -6.08
N ARG A 86 -8.07 -8.15 -5.94
CA ARG A 86 -9.36 -8.08 -6.63
C ARG A 86 -10.49 -8.14 -5.63
N GLY A 87 -11.45 -7.23 -5.80
CA GLY A 87 -12.68 -7.26 -5.05
C GLY A 87 -12.83 -6.15 -4.02
N ARG A 88 -13.89 -6.27 -3.25
CA ARG A 88 -14.30 -5.30 -2.24
C ARG A 88 -13.32 -5.26 -1.07
N GLU A 89 -12.89 -6.42 -0.62
CA GLU A 89 -11.96 -6.57 0.50
C GLU A 89 -10.64 -5.81 0.27
N PHE A 90 -10.01 -5.98 -0.89
CA PHE A 90 -8.82 -5.21 -1.22
C PHE A 90 -9.07 -3.69 -1.18
N THR A 91 -10.25 -3.25 -1.62
CA THR A 91 -10.59 -1.82 -1.59
C THR A 91 -10.72 -1.32 -0.16
N GLU A 92 -11.32 -2.10 0.73
CA GLU A 92 -11.44 -1.73 2.15
C GLU A 92 -10.07 -1.73 2.85
N ASN A 93 -9.22 -2.72 2.56
CA ASN A 93 -7.84 -2.74 3.10
C ASN A 93 -7.03 -1.53 2.62
N VAL A 94 -7.18 -1.12 1.35
CA VAL A 94 -6.53 0.10 0.84
C VAL A 94 -7.08 1.36 1.52
N LYS A 95 -8.38 1.43 1.78
CA LYS A 95 -8.96 2.57 2.50
C LYS A 95 -8.41 2.66 3.92
N HIS A 96 -8.42 1.56 4.66
CA HIS A 96 -7.83 1.50 6.00
C HIS A 96 -6.36 1.94 5.98
N MET A 97 -5.56 1.40 5.06
CA MET A 97 -4.17 1.83 4.89
C MET A 97 -4.04 3.33 4.60
N ILE A 98 -4.92 3.90 3.80
CA ILE A 98 -4.92 5.34 3.47
C ILE A 98 -5.26 6.19 4.70
N GLU A 99 -6.22 5.77 5.51
CA GLU A 99 -6.62 6.44 6.74
C GLU A 99 -5.46 6.47 7.74
N GLU A 100 -4.83 5.32 7.99
CA GLU A 100 -3.66 5.22 8.85
C GLU A 100 -2.46 6.03 8.32
N LEU A 101 -2.18 5.93 7.02
CA LEU A 101 -1.09 6.65 6.38
C LEU A 101 -1.27 8.17 6.44
N ALA A 102 -2.50 8.67 6.35
CA ALA A 102 -2.79 10.10 6.36
C ALA A 102 -2.33 10.79 7.65
N THR A 103 -2.26 10.05 8.75
CA THR A 103 -1.82 10.56 10.07
C THR A 103 -0.40 10.12 10.43
N SER A 104 0.21 9.20 9.67
CA SER A 104 1.51 8.65 10.03
C SER A 104 2.68 9.55 9.64
N ARG A 105 3.65 9.69 10.57
CA ARG A 105 4.94 10.33 10.32
C ARG A 105 5.86 9.46 9.48
N CYS A 106 5.74 8.14 9.63
CA CYS A 106 6.55 7.16 8.92
C CYS A 106 5.69 6.00 8.44
N VAL A 107 5.99 5.49 7.25
CA VAL A 107 5.49 4.20 6.77
C VAL A 107 6.67 3.28 6.47
N ILE A 108 6.65 2.07 7.07
CA ILE A 108 7.68 1.04 6.91
C ILE A 108 7.07 -0.11 6.10
N LEU A 109 7.77 -0.54 5.06
CA LEU A 109 7.36 -1.65 4.20
C LEU A 109 8.58 -2.49 3.79
N ASP A 110 8.38 -3.76 3.51
CA ASP A 110 9.43 -4.68 3.03
C ASP A 110 9.40 -4.91 1.53
N GLU A 111 8.32 -4.51 0.85
CA GLU A 111 8.18 -4.59 -0.60
C GLU A 111 7.65 -3.29 -1.22
N ALA A 112 7.93 -3.12 -2.52
CA ALA A 112 7.38 -2.00 -3.27
C ALA A 112 5.85 -2.07 -3.39
N SER A 113 5.15 -1.04 -2.95
CA SER A 113 3.70 -0.93 -3.06
C SER A 113 3.29 -0.03 -4.20
N ILE A 114 2.56 -0.61 -5.19
CA ILE A 114 1.97 0.17 -6.28
C ILE A 114 0.93 1.17 -5.75
N VAL A 115 0.19 0.80 -4.70
CA VAL A 115 -0.78 1.70 -4.09
C VAL A 115 -0.06 2.90 -3.50
N LEU A 116 0.94 2.67 -2.65
CA LEU A 116 1.70 3.73 -2.00
C LEU A 116 2.35 4.67 -3.03
N SER A 117 2.96 4.11 -4.09
CA SER A 117 3.63 4.91 -5.13
C SER A 117 2.67 5.75 -5.98
N CYS A 118 1.37 5.52 -5.92
CA CYS A 118 0.37 6.34 -6.58
C CYS A 118 -0.19 7.46 -5.69
N LEU A 119 0.10 7.46 -4.39
CA LEU A 119 -0.39 8.46 -3.46
C LEU A 119 0.53 9.69 -3.43
N PRO A 120 -0.03 10.90 -3.36
CA PRO A 120 0.74 12.13 -3.19
C PRO A 120 1.11 12.31 -1.72
N LEU A 121 2.11 11.57 -1.24
CA LEU A 121 2.53 11.61 0.16
C LEU A 121 2.81 13.03 0.63
N ARG A 122 2.47 13.32 1.88
CA ARG A 122 2.84 14.57 2.56
C ARG A 122 4.35 14.67 2.67
N LYS A 123 4.88 15.87 2.67
CA LYS A 123 6.33 16.13 2.84
C LYS A 123 6.82 15.66 4.21
N GLU A 124 5.95 15.67 5.19
CA GLU A 124 6.20 15.24 6.56
C GLU A 124 6.26 13.73 6.70
N THR A 125 5.62 12.97 5.80
CA THR A 125 5.56 11.50 5.87
C THR A 125 6.78 10.89 5.19
N MET A 126 7.58 10.15 5.95
CA MET A 126 8.72 9.37 5.46
C MET A 126 8.30 7.97 5.05
N ALA A 127 8.74 7.48 3.90
CA ALA A 127 8.56 6.09 3.49
C ALA A 127 9.91 5.35 3.53
N ILE A 128 9.96 4.26 4.30
CA ILE A 128 11.14 3.40 4.46
C ILE A 128 10.83 2.03 3.88
N ASN A 129 11.62 1.60 2.90
CA ASN A 129 11.54 0.25 2.36
C ASN A 129 12.71 -0.57 2.90
N LEU A 130 12.42 -1.58 3.74
CA LEU A 130 13.43 -2.42 4.37
C LEU A 130 14.05 -3.41 3.40
N TRP A 131 13.36 -3.70 2.28
CA TRP A 131 13.75 -4.73 1.35
C TRP A 131 13.76 -6.15 1.97
N HIS A 132 13.28 -7.13 1.23
CA HIS A 132 13.10 -8.52 1.70
C HIS A 132 14.15 -9.51 1.19
N GLY A 133 15.16 -9.05 0.44
CA GLY A 133 16.17 -9.91 -0.19
C GLY A 133 17.56 -9.73 0.41
N CYS A 134 18.04 -10.76 1.08
CA CYS A 134 19.45 -10.85 1.53
C CYS A 134 20.36 -11.20 0.35
N GLY A 135 20.56 -10.24 -0.56
CA GLY A 135 21.40 -10.41 -1.75
C GLY A 135 20.64 -10.18 -3.06
N ALA A 136 21.26 -9.48 -3.98
CA ALA A 136 20.66 -9.16 -5.28
C ALA A 136 21.01 -10.26 -6.29
N PHE A 137 20.20 -11.32 -6.35
CA PHE A 137 20.34 -12.37 -7.37
C PHE A 137 19.74 -11.99 -8.73
N LYS A 138 19.04 -10.85 -8.83
CA LYS A 138 18.38 -10.36 -10.05
C LYS A 138 18.85 -8.96 -10.38
N LYS A 139 19.00 -8.67 -11.68
CA LYS A 139 19.18 -7.29 -12.13
C LYS A 139 17.86 -6.54 -12.04
N PHE A 140 17.85 -5.40 -11.34
CA PHE A 140 16.72 -4.49 -11.23
C PHE A 140 16.88 -3.31 -12.20
N GLY A 141 15.77 -2.76 -12.68
CA GLY A 141 15.80 -1.51 -13.46
C GLY A 141 15.98 -1.71 -14.97
N ARG A 142 15.52 -2.82 -15.55
CA ARG A 142 15.37 -2.97 -17.01
C ARG A 142 13.93 -2.84 -17.45
#